data_9b4f666520a71dbbe315e71cbffc23c2
#
_entry.id   9b4f666520a71dbbe315e71cbffc23c2
#
_cell.length_a   1.000
_cell.length_b   1.000
_cell.length_c   1.000
_cell.angle_alpha   90.00
_cell.angle_beta   90.00
_cell.angle_gamma   90.00
#
_symmetry.space_group_name_H-M   'P 1'
#
loop_
_entity.id
_entity.type
_entity.pdbx_description
1 polymer ?
#
loop_
_entity_poly.entity_id
_entity_poly.type
_entity_poly.pdbx_seq_one_letter_code
_entity_poly.pdbx_strand_id
1 'polypeptide(L)'
;MPFGQIRARFWHMEYSVNYQFLSENYMGQRQSKYMTSHYLSWNILPWLNLGVFEAVVFQPKDTLLNRGYDVEYLNPFVLFRPQEYSMGSSDNVIIGAALKATFKNLTIYSQLVLDEFLLSEIRARSGWWANKFGVQVGAKGVVSAGECFFDYRIEGNLVRPYTFSHLTPLQVYGNMGSPLAHPYGSNFAEVLTELNWVKKRMEN
;
A
#
# COMPACT_ATOMS: atom_id res chain seq x y z
N MET A 1 13.67 -2.98 10.76
CA MET A 1 12.43 -3.78 10.71
C MET A 1 12.76 -5.12 10.04
N PRO A 2 12.75 -6.25 10.76
CA PRO A 2 12.96 -7.57 10.17
C PRO A 2 11.76 -7.95 9.31
N PHE A 3 12.01 -8.68 8.22
CA PHE A 3 10.95 -9.23 7.37
C PHE A 3 11.41 -10.51 6.69
N GLY A 4 10.44 -11.36 6.33
CA GLY A 4 10.59 -12.50 5.44
C GLY A 4 9.76 -12.30 4.19
N GLN A 5 10.24 -12.71 3.04
CA GLN A 5 9.52 -12.61 1.78
C GLN A 5 9.56 -13.94 1.02
N ILE A 6 8.40 -14.34 0.51
CA ILE A 6 8.26 -15.41 -0.48
C ILE A 6 7.81 -14.77 -1.78
N ARG A 7 8.47 -15.10 -2.89
CA ARG A 7 8.12 -14.60 -4.21
C ARG A 7 8.06 -15.74 -5.19
N ALA A 8 6.98 -15.82 -5.96
CA ALA A 8 6.77 -16.77 -7.04
C ALA A 8 6.47 -16.02 -8.32
N ARG A 9 7.09 -16.45 -9.43
CA ARG A 9 6.84 -15.90 -10.76
C ARG A 9 6.41 -17.02 -11.68
N PHE A 10 5.30 -16.86 -12.35
CA PHE A 10 4.76 -17.81 -13.30
C PHE A 10 4.05 -17.08 -14.43
N TRP A 11 4.31 -17.47 -15.65
CA TRP A 11 3.76 -16.87 -16.87
C TRP A 11 3.95 -15.35 -16.88
N HIS A 12 2.87 -14.55 -16.91
CA HIS A 12 2.88 -13.08 -16.86
C HIS A 12 2.55 -12.52 -15.48
N MET A 13 2.58 -13.34 -14.46
CA MET A 13 2.22 -12.98 -13.08
C MET A 13 3.42 -13.12 -12.14
N GLU A 14 3.49 -12.23 -11.17
CA GLU A 14 4.38 -12.32 -10.02
C GLU A 14 3.55 -12.19 -8.76
N TYR A 15 3.67 -13.16 -7.88
CA TYR A 15 3.02 -13.17 -6.58
C TYR A 15 4.07 -13.08 -5.48
N SER A 16 3.85 -12.22 -4.50
CA SER A 16 4.73 -12.08 -3.35
C SER A 16 3.94 -11.97 -2.05
N VAL A 17 4.48 -12.61 -1.02
CA VAL A 17 4.01 -12.54 0.36
C VAL A 17 5.13 -11.99 1.21
N ASN A 18 4.82 -11.00 2.06
CA ASN A 18 5.77 -10.42 3.00
C ASN A 18 5.26 -10.62 4.43
N TYR A 19 6.12 -11.13 5.28
CA TYR A 19 5.90 -11.29 6.72
C TYR A 19 6.78 -10.27 7.43
N GLN A 20 6.19 -9.32 8.15
CA GLN A 20 6.90 -8.19 8.73
C GLN A 20 6.73 -8.18 10.25
N PHE A 21 7.85 -7.95 10.93
CA PHE A 21 7.93 -7.82 12.38
C PHE A 21 8.05 -6.34 12.73
N LEU A 22 6.95 -5.77 13.17
CA LEU A 22 6.80 -4.37 13.51
C LEU A 22 6.83 -4.17 15.03
N SER A 23 6.89 -2.92 15.45
CA SER A 23 6.74 -2.57 16.85
C SER A 23 6.12 -1.18 16.98
N GLU A 24 5.55 -0.91 18.15
CA GLU A 24 4.98 0.38 18.49
C GLU A 24 5.24 0.70 19.97
N ASN A 25 5.35 2.00 20.28
CA ASN A 25 5.36 2.45 21.66
C ASN A 25 3.92 2.60 22.14
N TYR A 26 3.49 1.73 23.02
CA TYR A 26 2.15 1.71 23.55
C TYR A 26 2.18 1.58 25.08
N MET A 27 1.47 2.47 25.80
CA MET A 27 1.46 2.53 27.27
C MET A 27 2.86 2.64 27.88
N GLY A 28 3.77 3.41 27.27
CA GLY A 28 5.13 3.64 27.77
C GLY A 28 6.09 2.45 27.56
N GLN A 29 5.65 1.40 26.86
CA GLN A 29 6.47 0.22 26.56
C GLN A 29 6.50 -0.05 25.06
N ARG A 30 7.62 -0.58 24.59
CA ARG A 30 7.73 -1.08 23.22
C ARG A 30 7.03 -2.43 23.12
N GLN A 31 6.00 -2.48 22.31
CA GLN A 31 5.22 -3.70 22.06
C GLN A 31 5.39 -4.15 20.60
N SER A 32 5.41 -5.47 20.42
CA SER A 32 5.47 -6.07 19.08
C SER A 32 4.11 -6.03 18.41
N LYS A 33 4.10 -5.84 17.10
CA LYS A 33 2.97 -6.07 16.21
C LYS A 33 3.47 -6.68 14.91
N TYR A 34 2.59 -7.25 14.15
CA TYR A 34 2.95 -7.99 12.95
C TYR A 34 2.15 -7.50 11.75
N MET A 35 2.69 -7.71 10.57
CA MET A 35 1.97 -7.49 9.33
C MET A 35 2.29 -8.59 8.34
N THR A 36 1.26 -9.10 7.69
CA THR A 36 1.40 -9.93 6.49
C THR A 36 0.79 -9.18 5.32
N SER A 37 1.45 -9.20 4.18
CA SER A 37 0.92 -8.58 2.98
C SER A 37 1.11 -9.47 1.76
N HIS A 38 0.10 -9.49 0.90
CA HIS A 38 0.08 -10.17 -0.39
C HIS A 38 0.07 -9.16 -1.51
N TYR A 39 0.81 -9.42 -2.56
CA TYR A 39 0.82 -8.61 -3.78
C TYR A 39 0.84 -9.52 -5.00
N LEU A 40 -0.15 -9.41 -5.85
CA LEU A 40 -0.20 -10.06 -7.16
C LEU A 40 -0.03 -8.99 -8.24
N SER A 41 1.01 -9.12 -9.04
CA SER A 41 1.28 -8.30 -10.21
C SER A 41 1.01 -9.12 -11.47
N TRP A 42 0.18 -8.62 -12.37
CA TRP A 42 -0.18 -9.28 -13.62
C TRP A 42 0.10 -8.35 -14.81
N ASN A 43 1.02 -8.76 -15.69
CA ASN A 43 1.25 -8.10 -16.96
C ASN A 43 0.18 -8.58 -17.97
N ILE A 44 -0.97 -7.89 -18.00
CA ILE A 44 -2.09 -8.20 -18.89
C ILE A 44 -1.68 -8.06 -20.35
N LEU A 45 -0.91 -6.99 -20.63
CA LEU A 45 -0.33 -6.68 -21.94
C LEU A 45 1.12 -6.24 -21.73
N PRO A 46 1.97 -6.24 -22.76
CA PRO A 46 3.37 -5.80 -22.65
C PRO A 46 3.54 -4.38 -22.10
N TRP A 47 2.53 -3.54 -22.28
CA TRP A 47 2.49 -2.15 -21.83
C TRP A 47 1.57 -1.91 -20.62
N LEU A 48 0.77 -2.90 -20.19
CA LEU A 48 -0.24 -2.76 -19.14
C LEU A 48 -0.03 -3.78 -18.03
N ASN A 49 0.18 -3.28 -16.82
CA ASN A 49 0.29 -4.07 -15.60
C ASN A 49 -0.84 -3.71 -14.62
N LEU A 50 -1.45 -4.73 -14.05
CA LEU A 50 -2.42 -4.64 -12.96
C LEU A 50 -1.78 -5.25 -11.71
N GLY A 51 -1.81 -4.53 -10.61
CA GLY A 51 -1.46 -5.01 -9.28
C GLY A 51 -2.70 -5.09 -8.40
N VAL A 52 -2.82 -6.14 -7.59
CA VAL A 52 -3.78 -6.21 -6.50
C VAL A 52 -3.05 -6.62 -5.24
N PHE A 53 -3.46 -6.05 -4.11
CA PHE A 53 -2.79 -6.32 -2.84
C PHE A 53 -3.75 -6.28 -1.67
N GLU A 54 -3.37 -6.95 -0.64
CA GLU A 54 -3.98 -6.86 0.68
C GLU A 54 -2.89 -6.91 1.74
N ALA A 55 -3.16 -6.32 2.90
CA ALA A 55 -2.29 -6.42 4.06
C ALA A 55 -3.13 -6.44 5.33
N VAL A 56 -2.68 -7.22 6.31
CA VAL A 56 -3.27 -7.27 7.64
C VAL A 56 -2.23 -6.87 8.67
N VAL A 57 -2.61 -5.93 9.55
CA VAL A 57 -1.82 -5.55 10.73
C VAL A 57 -2.52 -6.10 11.97
N PHE A 58 -1.80 -6.83 12.79
CA PHE A 58 -2.35 -7.49 13.96
C PHE A 58 -1.39 -7.46 15.15
N GLN A 59 -1.96 -7.58 16.34
CA GLN A 59 -1.22 -7.63 17.59
C GLN A 59 -1.08 -9.07 18.12
N PRO A 60 0.07 -9.43 18.74
CA PRO A 60 0.29 -10.80 19.24
C PRO A 60 -0.60 -11.15 20.44
N LYS A 61 -1.09 -10.16 21.16
CA LYS A 61 -1.91 -10.30 22.35
C LYS A 61 -3.12 -9.40 22.28
N ASP A 62 -4.28 -9.94 22.48
CA ASP A 62 -5.53 -9.24 22.74
C ASP A 62 -6.08 -9.68 24.10
N THR A 63 -7.15 -9.03 24.59
CA THR A 63 -7.80 -9.38 25.86
C THR A 63 -8.25 -10.84 25.95
N LEU A 64 -8.53 -11.46 24.80
CA LEU A 64 -9.04 -12.83 24.70
C LEU A 64 -8.02 -13.82 24.10
N LEU A 65 -7.00 -13.35 23.40
CA LEU A 65 -6.09 -14.18 22.61
C LEU A 65 -4.62 -13.83 22.87
N ASN A 66 -3.80 -14.87 23.04
CA ASN A 66 -2.34 -14.77 23.06
C ASN A 66 -1.79 -15.70 21.96
N ARG A 67 -1.69 -15.20 20.74
CA ARG A 67 -1.43 -15.99 19.52
C ARG A 67 -0.04 -15.82 18.92
N GLY A 68 0.75 -14.84 19.42
CA GLY A 68 2.05 -14.55 18.81
C GLY A 68 1.89 -14.08 17.35
N TYR A 69 2.68 -14.65 16.44
CA TYR A 69 2.41 -14.52 15.00
C TYR A 69 1.30 -15.52 14.63
N ASP A 70 0.19 -15.02 14.12
CA ASP A 70 -0.96 -15.84 13.81
C ASP A 70 -0.66 -16.81 12.67
N VAL A 71 -0.87 -18.10 12.91
CA VAL A 71 -0.58 -19.18 11.94
C VAL A 71 -1.45 -19.06 10.69
N GLU A 72 -2.66 -18.54 10.83
CA GLU A 72 -3.56 -18.35 9.69
C GLU A 72 -3.05 -17.28 8.72
N TYR A 73 -2.40 -16.23 9.24
CA TYR A 73 -1.76 -15.21 8.43
C TYR A 73 -0.39 -15.61 7.86
N LEU A 74 0.12 -16.79 8.22
CA LEU A 74 1.30 -17.39 7.57
C LEU A 74 0.94 -18.10 6.26
N ASN A 75 -0.33 -18.44 6.04
CA ASN A 75 -0.77 -19.13 4.84
C ASN A 75 -0.73 -18.18 3.63
N PRO A 76 0.11 -18.43 2.62
CA PRO A 76 0.28 -17.53 1.48
C PRO A 76 -0.90 -17.52 0.50
N PHE A 77 -1.94 -18.32 0.73
CA PHE A 77 -3.10 -18.47 -0.17
C PHE A 77 -4.42 -18.00 0.44
N VAL A 78 -4.40 -17.51 1.67
CA VAL A 78 -5.61 -17.04 2.38
C VAL A 78 -5.85 -15.57 2.04
N LEU A 79 -7.11 -15.23 1.76
CA LEU A 79 -7.58 -13.85 1.70
C LEU A 79 -7.87 -13.37 3.13
N PHE A 80 -7.29 -12.25 3.55
CA PHE A 80 -7.35 -11.79 4.94
C PHE A 80 -8.72 -11.27 5.35
N ARG A 81 -9.44 -10.60 4.45
CA ARG A 81 -10.75 -10.02 4.77
C ARG A 81 -11.81 -11.06 5.17
N PRO A 82 -12.00 -12.18 4.44
CA PRO A 82 -12.86 -13.26 4.91
C PRO A 82 -12.39 -13.91 6.20
N GLN A 83 -11.07 -14.00 6.41
CA GLN A 83 -10.48 -14.60 7.59
C GLN A 83 -10.73 -13.74 8.83
N GLU A 84 -10.51 -12.44 8.76
CA GLU A 84 -10.85 -11.47 9.80
C GLU A 84 -12.31 -11.64 10.25
N TYR A 85 -13.23 -11.74 9.28
CA TYR A 85 -14.66 -11.90 9.57
C TYR A 85 -14.99 -13.22 10.26
N SER A 86 -14.32 -14.32 9.87
CA SER A 86 -14.56 -15.66 10.46
C SER A 86 -14.03 -15.79 11.89
N MET A 87 -12.95 -15.11 12.20
CA MET A 87 -12.33 -15.14 13.53
C MET A 87 -13.00 -14.16 14.52
N GLY A 88 -13.82 -13.22 14.04
CA GLY A 88 -14.32 -12.12 14.86
C GLY A 88 -13.19 -11.25 15.42
N SER A 89 -12.07 -11.21 14.71
CA SER A 89 -10.88 -10.46 15.07
C SER A 89 -11.06 -8.98 14.76
N SER A 90 -10.45 -8.12 15.57
CA SER A 90 -10.39 -6.68 15.34
C SER A 90 -9.16 -6.24 14.55
N ASP A 91 -8.53 -7.15 13.79
CA ASP A 91 -7.31 -6.87 13.05
C ASP A 91 -7.58 -5.88 11.90
N ASN A 92 -6.58 -5.08 11.55
CA ASN A 92 -6.71 -4.06 10.51
C ASN A 92 -6.34 -4.62 9.14
N VAL A 93 -7.32 -4.80 8.27
CA VAL A 93 -7.13 -5.31 6.90
C VAL A 93 -7.33 -4.18 5.89
N ILE A 94 -6.32 -3.94 5.08
CA ILE A 94 -6.38 -3.04 3.92
C ILE A 94 -6.29 -3.83 2.62
N ILE A 95 -7.04 -3.40 1.62
CA ILE A 95 -7.00 -3.96 0.27
C ILE A 95 -6.73 -2.84 -0.74
N GLY A 96 -6.18 -3.19 -1.89
CA GLY A 96 -5.96 -2.19 -2.91
C GLY A 96 -5.65 -2.75 -4.29
N ALA A 97 -5.65 -1.85 -5.25
CA ALA A 97 -5.30 -2.14 -6.63
C ALA A 97 -4.38 -1.05 -7.19
N ALA A 98 -3.51 -1.45 -8.11
CA ALA A 98 -2.62 -0.56 -8.83
C ALA A 98 -2.70 -0.84 -10.33
N LEU A 99 -2.66 0.20 -11.14
CA LEU A 99 -2.62 0.11 -12.58
C LEU A 99 -1.40 0.90 -13.08
N LYS A 100 -0.64 0.30 -14.00
CA LYS A 100 0.50 0.94 -14.64
C LYS A 100 0.49 0.68 -16.15
N ALA A 101 0.45 1.76 -16.93
CA ALA A 101 0.57 1.71 -18.39
C ALA A 101 1.91 2.35 -18.79
N THR A 102 2.77 1.59 -19.48
CA THR A 102 4.10 2.03 -19.89
C THR A 102 4.18 2.08 -21.42
N PHE A 103 4.40 3.27 -21.94
CA PHE A 103 4.65 3.56 -23.34
C PHE A 103 6.14 3.84 -23.55
N LYS A 104 6.54 4.14 -24.78
CA LYS A 104 7.96 4.35 -25.12
C LYS A 104 8.68 5.36 -24.19
N ASN A 105 8.07 6.52 -23.97
CA ASN A 105 8.67 7.63 -23.20
C ASN A 105 7.78 8.12 -22.05
N LEU A 106 6.66 7.46 -21.78
CA LEU A 106 5.66 7.85 -20.81
C LEU A 106 5.18 6.63 -20.02
N THR A 107 5.13 6.75 -18.72
CA THR A 107 4.43 5.81 -17.82
C THR A 107 3.35 6.56 -17.07
N ILE A 108 2.13 6.05 -17.15
CA ILE A 108 0.98 6.50 -16.35
C ILE A 108 0.72 5.41 -15.31
N TYR A 109 0.43 5.81 -14.10
CA TYR A 109 0.14 4.88 -13.01
C TYR A 109 -0.92 5.42 -12.06
N SER A 110 -1.62 4.51 -11.41
CA SER A 110 -2.57 4.83 -10.36
C SER A 110 -2.58 3.75 -9.30
N GLN A 111 -2.99 4.11 -8.09
CA GLN A 111 -3.20 3.19 -6.98
C GLN A 111 -4.44 3.61 -6.20
N LEU A 112 -5.22 2.63 -5.78
CA LEU A 112 -6.35 2.78 -4.87
C LEU A 112 -6.10 1.88 -3.67
N VAL A 113 -6.26 2.43 -2.48
CA VAL A 113 -6.24 1.70 -1.21
C VAL A 113 -7.59 1.88 -0.53
N LEU A 114 -8.16 0.79 -0.06
CA LEU A 114 -9.37 0.75 0.76
C LEU A 114 -9.00 0.13 2.10
N ASP A 115 -9.26 0.86 3.17
CA ASP A 115 -9.07 0.40 4.54
C ASP A 115 -10.42 -0.14 5.07
N GLU A 116 -11.36 0.74 5.34
CA GLU A 116 -12.75 0.38 5.63
C GLU A 116 -13.66 1.14 4.67
N PHE A 117 -14.68 0.47 4.09
CA PHE A 117 -15.69 1.16 3.31
C PHE A 117 -17.03 0.41 3.26
N LEU A 118 -18.11 1.17 3.22
CA LEU A 118 -19.45 0.68 2.92
C LEU A 118 -19.93 1.29 1.60
N LEU A 119 -20.15 0.44 0.61
CA LEU A 119 -20.59 0.86 -0.72
C LEU A 119 -21.96 1.55 -0.69
N SER A 120 -22.85 1.14 0.22
CA SER A 120 -24.15 1.78 0.46
C SER A 120 -24.00 3.26 0.83
N GLU A 121 -23.08 3.57 1.73
CA GLU A 121 -22.81 4.93 2.19
C GLU A 121 -22.15 5.80 1.12
N ILE A 122 -21.31 5.20 0.27
CA ILE A 122 -20.74 5.88 -0.89
C ILE A 122 -21.84 6.23 -1.89
N ARG A 123 -22.76 5.29 -2.19
CA ARG A 123 -23.89 5.52 -3.09
C ARG A 123 -24.88 6.56 -2.54
N ALA A 124 -25.10 6.55 -1.22
CA ALA A 124 -25.95 7.53 -0.55
C ALA A 124 -25.31 8.93 -0.48
N ARG A 125 -24.01 9.07 -0.81
CA ARG A 125 -23.24 10.33 -0.66
C ARG A 125 -23.32 10.92 0.74
N SER A 126 -23.47 10.06 1.76
CA SER A 126 -23.65 10.45 3.16
C SER A 126 -22.43 11.17 3.77
N GLY A 127 -21.26 11.08 3.08
CA GLY A 127 -20.00 11.57 3.64
C GLY A 127 -19.52 10.77 4.85
N TRP A 128 -20.02 9.54 5.03
CA TRP A 128 -19.73 8.69 6.19
C TRP A 128 -18.23 8.60 6.46
N TRP A 129 -17.86 8.97 7.69
CA TRP A 129 -16.47 9.16 8.09
C TRP A 129 -15.60 7.90 8.00
N ALA A 130 -16.22 6.72 8.21
CA ALA A 130 -15.50 5.45 8.15
C ALA A 130 -15.25 4.91 6.73
N ASN A 131 -15.65 5.63 5.67
CA ASN A 131 -15.18 5.35 4.32
C ASN A 131 -13.73 5.81 4.17
N LYS A 132 -12.79 4.96 4.54
CA LYS A 132 -11.35 5.20 4.57
C LYS A 132 -10.71 4.72 3.27
N PHE A 133 -10.11 5.63 2.52
CA PHE A 133 -9.41 5.29 1.28
C PHE A 133 -8.28 6.27 0.95
N GLY A 134 -7.33 5.81 0.16
CA GLY A 134 -6.28 6.61 -0.45
C GLY A 134 -6.23 6.39 -1.96
N VAL A 135 -5.95 7.45 -2.70
CA VAL A 135 -5.82 7.43 -4.17
C VAL A 135 -4.52 8.12 -4.56
N GLN A 136 -3.79 7.49 -5.47
CA GLN A 136 -2.63 8.06 -6.15
C GLN A 136 -2.85 7.99 -7.65
N VAL A 137 -2.52 9.05 -8.37
CA VAL A 137 -2.46 9.09 -9.83
C VAL A 137 -1.21 9.85 -10.24
N GLY A 138 -0.45 9.29 -11.17
CA GLY A 138 0.78 9.94 -11.61
C GLY A 138 1.14 9.63 -13.06
N ALA A 139 2.00 10.46 -13.59
CA ALA A 139 2.65 10.29 -14.87
C ALA A 139 4.12 10.64 -14.76
N LYS A 140 4.98 9.85 -15.38
CA LYS A 140 6.43 10.13 -15.49
C LYS A 140 6.95 9.76 -16.86
N GLY A 141 7.96 10.46 -17.30
CA GLY A 141 8.52 10.17 -18.60
C GLY A 141 9.79 10.98 -18.89
N VAL A 142 10.33 10.74 -20.09
CA VAL A 142 11.52 11.41 -20.57
C VAL A 142 11.23 12.01 -21.94
N VAL A 143 11.59 13.28 -22.12
CA VAL A 143 11.54 13.99 -23.41
C VAL A 143 12.96 14.37 -23.80
N SER A 144 13.35 14.05 -25.04
CA SER A 144 14.62 14.48 -25.61
C SER A 144 14.39 15.67 -26.55
N ALA A 145 15.18 16.73 -26.37
CA ALA A 145 15.19 17.91 -27.22
C ALA A 145 16.65 18.23 -27.62
N GLY A 146 17.06 17.77 -28.79
CA GLY A 146 18.44 17.88 -29.25
C GLY A 146 19.42 17.12 -28.34
N GLU A 147 20.35 17.85 -27.75
CA GLU A 147 21.35 17.28 -26.81
C GLU A 147 20.87 17.24 -25.36
N CYS A 148 19.65 17.68 -25.09
CA CYS A 148 19.07 17.74 -23.75
C CYS A 148 18.04 16.64 -23.53
N PHE A 149 18.00 16.14 -22.29
CA PHE A 149 17.00 15.21 -21.81
C PHE A 149 16.27 15.88 -20.63
N PHE A 150 14.95 15.81 -20.66
CA PHE A 150 14.08 16.24 -19.57
C PHE A 150 13.38 15.02 -19.01
N ASP A 151 13.68 14.70 -17.77
CA ASP A 151 12.97 13.69 -16.99
C ASP A 151 11.93 14.40 -16.11
N TYR A 152 10.69 13.96 -16.18
CA TYR A 152 9.60 14.59 -15.45
C TYR A 152 8.74 13.55 -14.71
N ARG A 153 8.20 13.98 -13.57
CA ARG A 153 7.16 13.29 -12.82
C ARG A 153 6.14 14.29 -12.32
N ILE A 154 4.86 13.97 -12.49
CA ILE A 154 3.73 14.68 -11.89
C ILE A 154 2.89 13.62 -11.19
N GLU A 155 2.54 13.84 -9.93
CA GLU A 155 1.82 12.89 -9.11
C GLU A 155 0.84 13.62 -8.19
N GLY A 156 -0.39 13.12 -8.11
CA GLY A 156 -1.39 13.57 -7.15
C GLY A 156 -1.70 12.44 -6.16
N ASN A 157 -1.66 12.76 -4.88
CA ASN A 157 -1.98 11.87 -3.77
C ASN A 157 -3.12 12.47 -2.94
N LEU A 158 -4.10 11.66 -2.61
CA LEU A 158 -5.19 12.02 -1.72
C LEU A 158 -5.45 10.87 -0.77
N VAL A 159 -5.39 11.14 0.54
CA VAL A 159 -5.70 10.16 1.57
C VAL A 159 -6.69 10.77 2.54
N ARG A 160 -7.83 10.09 2.71
CA ARG A 160 -8.89 10.55 3.61
C ARG A 160 -8.46 10.50 5.09
N PRO A 161 -9.13 11.30 5.95
CA PRO A 161 -8.96 11.20 7.40
C PRO A 161 -9.15 9.77 7.90
N TYR A 162 -8.39 9.39 8.92
CA TYR A 162 -8.43 8.08 9.58
C TYR A 162 -8.07 6.86 8.72
N THR A 163 -7.75 7.03 7.44
CA THR A 163 -7.19 5.94 6.62
C THR A 163 -5.89 5.44 7.26
N PHE A 164 -5.70 4.13 7.30
CA PHE A 164 -4.58 3.43 7.94
C PHE A 164 -4.62 3.41 9.48
N SER A 165 -5.62 4.02 10.10
CA SER A 165 -5.81 4.00 11.55
C SER A 165 -6.81 2.95 11.98
N HIS A 166 -6.63 2.42 13.20
CA HIS A 166 -7.52 1.43 13.80
C HIS A 166 -7.72 1.72 15.29
N LEU A 167 -8.45 0.83 16.00
CA LEU A 167 -8.85 1.00 17.40
C LEU A 167 -7.67 1.20 18.36
N THR A 168 -6.53 0.55 18.09
CA THR A 168 -5.31 0.67 18.91
C THR A 168 -4.09 1.02 18.06
N PRO A 169 -3.06 1.69 18.61
CA PRO A 169 -1.80 1.93 17.91
C PRO A 169 -1.11 0.66 17.41
N LEU A 170 -1.39 -0.50 18.03
CA LEU A 170 -0.85 -1.79 17.62
C LEU A 170 -1.48 -2.35 16.34
N GLN A 171 -2.59 -1.78 15.89
CA GLN A 171 -3.30 -2.18 14.66
C GLN A 171 -3.21 -1.11 13.57
N VAL A 172 -2.58 0.03 13.84
CA VAL A 172 -2.34 1.09 12.85
C VAL A 172 -1.32 0.62 11.80
N TYR A 173 -1.53 0.95 10.54
CA TYR A 173 -0.61 0.67 9.43
C TYR A 173 0.63 1.59 9.49
N GLY A 174 1.48 1.32 10.48
CA GLY A 174 2.66 2.09 10.83
C GLY A 174 3.68 1.26 11.61
N ASN A 175 4.86 1.81 11.87
CA ASN A 175 5.91 1.22 12.67
C ASN A 175 6.65 2.28 13.46
N MET A 176 6.68 2.18 14.80
CA MET A 176 7.34 3.15 15.68
C MET A 176 6.91 4.60 15.39
N GLY A 177 5.60 4.84 15.25
CA GLY A 177 5.04 6.15 14.94
C GLY A 177 5.23 6.61 13.49
N SER A 178 5.92 5.84 12.65
CA SER A 178 6.12 6.18 11.24
C SER A 178 5.08 5.48 10.35
N PRO A 179 4.35 6.19 9.49
CA PRO A 179 3.45 5.59 8.52
C PRO A 179 4.16 4.65 7.56
N LEU A 180 3.51 3.56 7.13
CA LEU A 180 4.06 2.62 6.16
C LEU A 180 3.63 2.91 4.72
N ALA A 181 2.48 3.59 4.55
CA ALA A 181 1.93 3.87 3.21
C ALA A 181 2.50 5.15 2.60
N HIS A 182 2.40 6.27 3.29
CA HIS A 182 2.85 7.58 2.82
C HIS A 182 3.46 8.39 3.97
N PRO A 183 4.53 9.18 3.74
CA PRO A 183 5.18 9.95 4.81
C PRO A 183 4.25 10.87 5.59
N TYR A 184 3.22 11.43 4.95
CA TYR A 184 2.21 12.28 5.60
C TYR A 184 1.08 11.50 6.31
N GLY A 185 1.11 10.16 6.24
CA GLY A 185 0.08 9.32 6.87
C GLY A 185 -1.28 9.44 6.19
N SER A 186 -2.23 10.09 6.85
CA SER A 186 -3.59 10.28 6.36
C SER A 186 -4.03 11.75 6.48
N ASN A 187 -5.22 12.07 5.93
CA ASN A 187 -5.82 13.41 5.97
C ASN A 187 -5.01 14.46 5.21
N PHE A 188 -4.63 14.16 3.98
CA PHE A 188 -3.90 15.11 3.13
C PHE A 188 -4.31 14.99 1.65
N ALA A 189 -4.06 16.05 0.91
CA ALA A 189 -3.99 16.06 -0.55
C ALA A 189 -2.67 16.72 -0.96
N GLU A 190 -1.96 16.09 -1.89
CA GLU A 190 -0.63 16.51 -2.34
C GLU A 190 -0.58 16.48 -3.87
N VAL A 191 0.13 17.44 -4.43
CA VAL A 191 0.61 17.40 -5.82
C VAL A 191 2.12 17.51 -5.79
N LEU A 192 2.80 16.49 -6.32
CA LEU A 192 4.24 16.44 -6.44
C LEU A 192 4.61 16.63 -7.91
N THR A 193 5.54 17.56 -8.17
CA THR A 193 6.11 17.78 -9.50
C THR A 193 7.63 17.73 -9.40
N GLU A 194 8.23 16.95 -10.27
CA GLU A 194 9.68 16.81 -10.37
C GLU A 194 10.08 16.99 -11.83
N LEU A 195 11.09 17.82 -12.06
CA LEU A 195 11.66 18.07 -13.38
C LEU A 195 13.18 18.07 -13.26
N ASN A 196 13.80 17.13 -13.95
CA ASN A 196 15.25 17.05 -14.05
C ASN A 196 15.68 17.35 -15.48
N TRP A 197 16.74 18.13 -15.62
CA TRP A 197 17.34 18.47 -16.89
C TRP A 197 18.77 17.98 -16.93
N VAL A 198 19.11 17.23 -18.00
CA VAL A 198 20.46 16.71 -18.26
C VAL A 198 20.89 17.09 -19.66
N LYS A 199 22.02 17.77 -19.81
CA LYS A 199 22.66 18.03 -21.10
C LYS A 199 23.70 16.95 -21.37
N LYS A 200 23.68 16.34 -22.57
CA LYS A 200 24.68 15.39 -22.99
C LYS A 200 26.05 16.11 -23.06
N ARG A 201 27.00 15.63 -22.29
CA ARG A 201 28.39 16.12 -22.36
C ARG A 201 29.00 15.55 -23.63
N MET A 202 29.40 16.43 -24.56
CA MET A 202 30.26 16.00 -25.67
C MET A 202 31.65 15.68 -25.09
N GLU A 203 32.05 14.42 -25.13
CA GLU A 203 33.45 14.05 -24.95
C GLU A 203 34.18 14.38 -26.28
N ASN A 204 35.10 15.34 -26.22
CA ASN A 204 36.02 15.63 -27.30
C ASN A 204 37.13 14.58 -27.35
#